data_5c5daaede7cac25a7d0e90f623717c5d
#
_entry.id   5c5daaede7cac25a7d0e90f623717c5d
#
_cell.length_a   1.000
_cell.length_b   1.000
_cell.length_c   1.000
_cell.angle_alpha   90.00
_cell.angle_beta   90.00
_cell.angle_gamma   90.00
#
_symmetry.space_group_name_H-M   'P 1'
#
loop_
_entity.id
_entity.type
_entity.pdbx_description
1 polymer ?
#
loop_
_entity_poly.entity_id
_entity_poly.type
_entity_poly.pdbx_seq_one_letter_code
_entity_poly.pdbx_strand_id
1 'polypeptide(L)'
;MDVSFLAFLVGLIDGDGYIFARKKSNGYIEFNLVISLHNRDLGTLEYILSKLHCGTINKINAIQSKLVLYNYELKYVLVPLLLSHGLFFLTENRAKQYNLLLYTLENNIKKWELLPEVIPNYNPLVFNNPQDILSKVWYFKDWFVGSVVAEGSFFIQANKEIGFSVGQKGNSILMEAIYLLFKPSRKIYYSEKNKAYLVRMTAVKDIQKVINFFSFENHYPLIGLKKESYLAWLDGLKESARYKSLEFPKD
;
A
#
# COMPACT_ATOMS: atom_id res chain seq x y z
N MET A 1 6.00 10.34 -15.80
CA MET A 1 5.50 10.22 -14.41
C MET A 1 6.59 9.58 -13.56
N ASP A 2 6.75 10.01 -12.31
CA ASP A 2 7.74 9.44 -11.40
C ASP A 2 7.38 7.99 -11.08
N VAL A 3 8.34 7.07 -11.27
CA VAL A 3 8.14 5.63 -11.07
C VAL A 3 8.04 5.27 -9.59
N SER A 4 8.78 5.96 -8.71
CA SER A 4 8.68 5.77 -7.26
C SER A 4 7.29 6.18 -6.74
N PHE A 5 6.67 7.23 -7.33
CA PHE A 5 5.28 7.57 -7.05
C PHE A 5 4.31 6.44 -7.46
N LEU A 6 4.50 5.85 -8.65
CA LEU A 6 3.64 4.74 -9.09
C LEU A 6 3.79 3.52 -8.20
N ALA A 7 5.01 3.18 -7.79
CA ALA A 7 5.27 2.09 -6.86
C ALA A 7 4.62 2.34 -5.49
N PHE A 8 4.76 3.56 -4.96
CA PHE A 8 4.05 4.02 -3.76
C PHE A 8 2.52 3.87 -3.92
N LEU A 9 1.97 4.32 -5.05
CA LEU A 9 0.53 4.23 -5.34
C LEU A 9 0.04 2.78 -5.35
N VAL A 10 0.81 1.86 -5.95
CA VAL A 10 0.49 0.42 -5.92
C VAL A 10 0.43 -0.09 -4.48
N GLY A 11 1.37 0.30 -3.62
CA GLY A 11 1.37 -0.07 -2.21
C GLY A 11 0.17 0.49 -1.43
N LEU A 12 -0.20 1.75 -1.69
CA LEU A 12 -1.39 2.37 -1.10
C LEU A 12 -2.68 1.66 -1.54
N ILE A 13 -2.79 1.30 -2.83
CA ILE A 13 -3.95 0.56 -3.36
C ILE A 13 -4.00 -0.85 -2.78
N ASP A 14 -2.87 -1.50 -2.58
CA ASP A 14 -2.80 -2.82 -1.95
C ASP A 14 -3.38 -2.80 -0.53
N GLY A 15 -3.18 -1.72 0.24
CA GLY A 15 -3.79 -1.51 1.55
C GLY A 15 -5.23 -0.99 1.46
N ASP A 16 -5.42 0.26 1.15
CA ASP A 16 -6.69 1.01 1.27
C ASP A 16 -7.50 1.08 -0.04
N GLY A 17 -6.95 0.62 -1.17
CA GLY A 17 -7.65 0.64 -2.45
C GLY A 17 -8.34 -0.68 -2.77
N TYR A 18 -9.17 -0.66 -3.81
CA TYR A 18 -9.70 -1.87 -4.44
C TYR A 18 -10.09 -1.62 -5.90
N ILE A 19 -9.99 -2.67 -6.71
CA ILE A 19 -10.48 -2.68 -8.08
C ILE A 19 -11.68 -3.62 -8.10
N PHE A 20 -12.83 -3.13 -8.49
CA PHE A 20 -14.01 -3.98 -8.59
C PHE A 20 -14.62 -3.96 -9.99
N ALA A 21 -15.13 -5.11 -10.38
CA ALA A 21 -15.94 -5.30 -11.57
C ALA A 21 -17.41 -5.42 -11.17
N ARG A 22 -18.30 -4.76 -11.92
CA ARG A 22 -19.74 -4.95 -11.76
C ARG A 22 -20.41 -5.19 -13.10
N LYS A 23 -21.48 -6.00 -13.09
CA LYS A 23 -22.38 -6.14 -14.22
C LYS A 23 -23.40 -4.99 -14.22
N LYS A 24 -23.41 -4.20 -15.28
CA LYS A 24 -24.47 -3.18 -15.50
C LYS A 24 -25.79 -3.84 -15.87
N SER A 25 -26.90 -3.09 -15.78
CA SER A 25 -28.25 -3.57 -16.18
C SER A 25 -28.33 -4.05 -17.63
N ASN A 26 -27.51 -3.47 -18.50
CA ASN A 26 -27.42 -3.87 -19.92
C ASN A 26 -26.39 -5.02 -20.16
N GLY A 27 -25.92 -5.69 -19.12
CA GLY A 27 -24.99 -6.81 -19.20
C GLY A 27 -23.53 -6.45 -19.38
N TYR A 28 -23.18 -5.17 -19.60
CA TYR A 28 -21.78 -4.74 -19.75
C TYR A 28 -21.01 -4.78 -18.43
N ILE A 29 -19.69 -5.01 -18.55
CA ILE A 29 -18.77 -4.95 -17.42
C ILE A 29 -18.34 -3.50 -17.20
N GLU A 30 -18.35 -3.06 -15.95
CA GLU A 30 -17.77 -1.80 -15.52
C GLU A 30 -16.71 -2.06 -14.46
N PHE A 31 -15.51 -1.50 -14.65
CA PHE A 31 -14.45 -1.51 -13.66
C PHE A 31 -14.27 -0.13 -13.02
N ASN A 32 -14.03 -0.12 -11.74
CA ASN A 32 -13.60 1.08 -11.03
C ASN A 32 -12.48 0.71 -10.06
N LEU A 33 -11.45 1.56 -9.99
CA LEU A 33 -10.50 1.57 -8.89
C LEU A 33 -10.92 2.66 -7.90
N VAL A 34 -10.94 2.31 -6.63
CA VAL A 34 -11.35 3.22 -5.57
C VAL A 34 -10.28 3.23 -4.47
N ILE A 35 -9.88 4.41 -4.04
CA ILE A 35 -9.08 4.64 -2.83
C ILE A 35 -9.95 5.47 -1.90
N SER A 36 -10.23 4.97 -0.69
CA SER A 36 -11.11 5.63 0.27
C SER A 36 -10.34 6.00 1.52
N LEU A 37 -10.31 7.30 1.84
CA LEU A 37 -9.61 7.82 3.02
C LEU A 37 -10.56 8.64 3.89
N HIS A 38 -10.18 8.85 5.14
CA HIS A 38 -10.87 9.76 6.05
C HIS A 38 -10.76 11.19 5.53
N ASN A 39 -11.80 12.03 5.72
CA ASN A 39 -11.81 13.42 5.23
C ASN A 39 -10.67 14.28 5.78
N ARG A 40 -10.11 13.94 6.94
CA ARG A 40 -8.91 14.61 7.46
C ARG A 40 -7.69 14.40 6.56
N ASP A 41 -7.69 13.33 5.78
CA ASP A 41 -6.61 12.98 4.83
C ASP A 41 -7.01 13.22 3.36
N LEU A 42 -7.97 14.11 3.13
CA LEU A 42 -8.40 14.50 1.78
C LEU A 42 -7.22 15.00 0.93
N GLY A 43 -6.28 15.72 1.54
CA GLY A 43 -5.07 16.19 0.87
C GLY A 43 -4.23 15.08 0.23
N THR A 44 -4.25 13.87 0.79
CA THR A 44 -3.61 12.70 0.15
C THR A 44 -4.31 12.30 -1.14
N LEU A 45 -5.65 12.29 -1.19
CA LEU A 45 -6.40 12.01 -2.43
C LEU A 45 -6.17 13.10 -3.48
N GLU A 46 -6.16 14.38 -3.07
CA GLU A 46 -5.89 15.52 -3.94
C GLU A 46 -4.46 15.47 -4.51
N TYR A 47 -3.49 15.10 -3.68
CA TYR A 47 -2.11 14.89 -4.11
C TYR A 47 -2.02 13.78 -5.17
N ILE A 48 -2.66 12.62 -4.94
CA ILE A 48 -2.68 11.52 -5.91
C ILE A 48 -3.33 11.96 -7.22
N LEU A 49 -4.48 12.64 -7.14
CA LEU A 49 -5.17 13.19 -8.30
C LEU A 49 -4.27 14.15 -9.09
N SER A 50 -3.56 15.06 -8.40
CA SER A 50 -2.63 16.00 -9.02
C SER A 50 -1.46 15.35 -9.75
N LYS A 51 -1.02 14.17 -9.27
CA LYS A 51 0.06 13.39 -9.90
C LYS A 51 -0.43 12.53 -11.06
N LEU A 52 -1.61 11.90 -10.93
CA LEU A 52 -2.18 11.06 -11.98
C LEU A 52 -2.82 11.87 -13.12
N HIS A 53 -3.23 13.10 -12.85
CA HIS A 53 -4.01 13.95 -13.77
C HIS A 53 -5.30 13.29 -14.28
N CYS A 54 -5.85 12.34 -13.54
CA CYS A 54 -7.10 11.64 -13.89
C CYS A 54 -7.79 11.09 -12.65
N GLY A 55 -9.09 10.82 -12.77
CA GLY A 55 -9.96 10.37 -11.68
C GLY A 55 -10.86 11.46 -11.13
N THR A 56 -11.69 11.09 -10.18
CA THR A 56 -12.67 12.01 -9.55
C THR A 56 -12.69 11.79 -8.05
N ILE A 57 -12.58 12.88 -7.28
CA ILE A 57 -12.75 12.82 -5.82
C ILE A 57 -14.23 13.06 -5.49
N ASN A 58 -14.81 12.12 -4.76
CA ASN A 58 -16.20 12.18 -4.28
C ASN A 58 -16.23 12.14 -2.76
N LYS A 59 -16.89 13.11 -2.14
CA LYS A 59 -17.21 13.07 -0.71
C LYS A 59 -18.37 12.11 -0.50
N ILE A 60 -18.15 11.04 0.28
CA ILE A 60 -19.16 10.01 0.55
C ILE A 60 -20.10 10.46 1.67
N ASN A 61 -19.51 10.98 2.75
CA ASN A 61 -20.23 11.44 3.94
C ASN A 61 -19.35 12.43 4.74
N ALA A 62 -19.73 12.77 5.97
CA ALA A 62 -19.00 13.67 6.84
C ALA A 62 -17.59 13.17 7.23
N ILE A 63 -17.31 11.87 7.09
CA ILE A 63 -16.10 11.24 7.60
C ILE A 63 -15.18 10.79 6.46
N GLN A 64 -15.71 10.41 5.29
CA GLN A 64 -14.98 9.69 4.25
C GLN A 64 -15.13 10.33 2.87
N SER A 65 -14.01 10.40 2.16
CA SER A 65 -13.91 10.73 0.73
C SER A 65 -13.23 9.59 -0.03
N LYS A 66 -13.49 9.54 -1.33
CA LYS A 66 -12.87 8.55 -2.23
C LYS A 66 -12.37 9.19 -3.51
N LEU A 67 -11.22 8.74 -3.98
CA LEU A 67 -10.76 8.93 -5.34
C LEU A 67 -11.22 7.72 -6.17
N VAL A 68 -11.85 7.98 -7.31
CA VAL A 68 -12.34 6.94 -8.22
C VAL A 68 -11.72 7.13 -9.59
N LEU A 69 -11.12 6.07 -10.12
CA LEU A 69 -10.74 5.94 -11.52
C LEU A 69 -11.74 4.99 -12.19
N TYR A 70 -12.34 5.44 -13.29
CA TYR A 70 -13.33 4.66 -14.03
C TYR A 70 -12.70 3.88 -15.18
N ASN A 71 -13.48 3.14 -15.93
CA ASN A 71 -13.03 2.30 -17.06
C ASN A 71 -12.05 3.02 -18.00
N TYR A 72 -12.30 4.29 -18.33
CA TYR A 72 -11.47 5.05 -19.26
C TYR A 72 -10.07 5.27 -18.69
N GLU A 73 -10.00 5.81 -17.47
CA GLU A 73 -8.74 6.09 -16.80
C GLU A 73 -7.95 4.80 -16.50
N LEU A 74 -8.67 3.73 -16.14
CA LEU A 74 -8.03 2.42 -15.94
C LEU A 74 -7.41 1.92 -17.23
N LYS A 75 -8.16 1.91 -18.34
CA LYS A 75 -7.72 1.36 -19.62
C LYS A 75 -6.63 2.17 -20.28
N TYR A 76 -6.73 3.49 -20.26
CA TYR A 76 -5.88 4.35 -21.07
C TYR A 76 -4.79 5.09 -20.28
N VAL A 77 -4.86 5.09 -18.95
CA VAL A 77 -3.87 5.77 -18.11
C VAL A 77 -3.19 4.79 -17.14
N LEU A 78 -3.91 4.27 -16.14
CA LEU A 78 -3.28 3.53 -15.05
C LEU A 78 -2.67 2.21 -15.51
N VAL A 79 -3.44 1.35 -16.22
CA VAL A 79 -2.94 0.04 -16.65
C VAL A 79 -1.73 0.16 -17.57
N PRO A 80 -1.72 1.02 -18.61
CA PRO A 80 -0.52 1.22 -19.41
C PRO A 80 0.69 1.72 -18.62
N LEU A 81 0.49 2.62 -17.65
CA LEU A 81 1.57 3.10 -16.78
C LEU A 81 2.14 1.98 -15.92
N LEU A 82 1.31 1.19 -15.27
CA LEU A 82 1.78 0.09 -14.43
C LEU A 82 2.52 -0.96 -15.25
N LEU A 83 1.98 -1.37 -16.41
CA LEU A 83 2.59 -2.38 -17.27
C LEU A 83 3.91 -1.90 -17.87
N SER A 84 4.00 -0.64 -18.33
CA SER A 84 5.23 -0.09 -18.93
C SER A 84 6.41 -0.04 -17.94
N HIS A 85 6.12 -0.02 -16.65
CA HIS A 85 7.13 -0.02 -15.58
C HIS A 85 7.24 -1.38 -14.86
N GLY A 86 6.50 -2.41 -15.27
CA GLY A 86 6.52 -3.73 -14.63
C GLY A 86 6.03 -3.72 -13.19
N LEU A 87 5.05 -2.85 -12.89
CA LEU A 87 4.46 -2.72 -11.56
C LEU A 87 3.22 -3.60 -11.43
N PHE A 88 3.20 -4.45 -10.40
CA PHE A 88 2.10 -5.37 -10.09
C PHE A 88 1.74 -5.27 -8.61
N PHE A 89 0.49 -5.60 -8.28
CA PHE A 89 0.04 -5.67 -6.90
C PHE A 89 0.66 -6.88 -6.19
N LEU A 90 1.05 -6.70 -4.94
CA LEU A 90 1.73 -7.73 -4.16
C LEU A 90 0.78 -8.48 -3.22
N THR A 91 -0.39 -7.89 -2.90
CA THR A 91 -1.41 -8.60 -2.12
C THR A 91 -2.25 -9.49 -3.03
N GLU A 92 -2.57 -10.70 -2.54
CA GLU A 92 -3.31 -11.70 -3.31
C GLU A 92 -4.66 -11.16 -3.84
N ASN A 93 -5.38 -10.42 -2.99
CA ASN A 93 -6.70 -9.88 -3.36
C ASN A 93 -6.62 -8.85 -4.48
N ARG A 94 -5.64 -7.92 -4.42
CA ARG A 94 -5.48 -6.91 -5.48
C ARG A 94 -4.92 -7.52 -6.75
N ALA A 95 -4.00 -8.47 -6.64
CA ALA A 95 -3.50 -9.22 -7.79
C ALA A 95 -4.64 -9.94 -8.54
N LYS A 96 -5.57 -10.60 -7.83
CA LYS A 96 -6.77 -11.23 -8.44
C LYS A 96 -7.68 -10.21 -9.14
N GLN A 97 -7.95 -9.07 -8.49
CA GLN A 97 -8.77 -8.01 -9.06
C GLN A 97 -8.12 -7.41 -10.32
N TYR A 98 -6.81 -7.19 -10.27
CA TYR A 98 -6.05 -6.65 -11.40
C TYR A 98 -5.95 -7.65 -12.54
N ASN A 99 -5.76 -8.93 -12.27
CA ASN A 99 -5.77 -9.98 -13.29
C ASN A 99 -7.10 -10.04 -14.04
N LEU A 100 -8.24 -9.90 -13.35
CA LEU A 100 -9.54 -9.84 -14.00
C LEU A 100 -9.64 -8.61 -14.92
N LEU A 101 -9.17 -7.45 -14.47
CA LEU A 101 -9.13 -6.24 -15.29
C LEU A 101 -8.25 -6.44 -16.54
N LEU A 102 -7.01 -6.93 -16.37
CA LEU A 102 -6.07 -7.17 -17.48
C LEU A 102 -6.65 -8.15 -18.50
N TYR A 103 -7.16 -9.30 -18.04
CA TYR A 103 -7.79 -10.29 -18.89
C TYR A 103 -8.93 -9.70 -19.72
N THR A 104 -9.80 -8.91 -19.08
CA THR A 104 -10.94 -8.27 -19.74
C THR A 104 -10.50 -7.27 -20.79
N LEU A 105 -9.46 -6.49 -20.53
CA LEU A 105 -8.92 -5.49 -21.47
C LEU A 105 -8.21 -6.14 -22.66
N GLU A 106 -7.36 -7.14 -22.42
CA GLU A 106 -6.58 -7.84 -23.45
C GLU A 106 -7.50 -8.58 -24.43
N ASN A 107 -8.52 -9.27 -23.90
CA ASN A 107 -9.45 -10.05 -24.73
C ASN A 107 -10.67 -9.22 -25.20
N ASN A 108 -10.66 -7.89 -24.96
CA ASN A 108 -11.76 -6.99 -25.33
C ASN A 108 -13.17 -7.48 -24.88
N ILE A 109 -13.23 -8.11 -23.70
CA ILE A 109 -14.48 -8.62 -23.15
C ILE A 109 -15.31 -7.47 -22.63
N LYS A 110 -16.50 -7.27 -23.19
CA LYS A 110 -17.41 -6.17 -22.83
C LYS A 110 -18.58 -6.62 -21.97
N LYS A 111 -18.99 -7.88 -22.10
CA LYS A 111 -20.17 -8.42 -21.42
C LYS A 111 -19.78 -9.42 -20.34
N TRP A 112 -20.50 -9.35 -19.22
CA TRP A 112 -20.24 -10.19 -18.05
C TRP A 112 -20.34 -11.70 -18.34
N GLU A 113 -21.29 -12.10 -19.17
CA GLU A 113 -21.51 -13.49 -19.56
C GLU A 113 -20.37 -14.13 -20.37
N LEU A 114 -19.45 -13.31 -20.90
CA LEU A 114 -18.28 -13.78 -21.65
C LEU A 114 -17.05 -13.98 -20.78
N LEU A 115 -17.16 -13.69 -19.47
CA LEU A 115 -16.06 -13.95 -18.55
C LEU A 115 -15.94 -15.46 -18.30
N PRO A 116 -14.72 -16.02 -18.35
CA PRO A 116 -14.50 -17.41 -17.98
C PRO A 116 -14.58 -17.60 -16.46
N GLU A 117 -14.84 -18.81 -16.01
CA GLU A 117 -14.82 -19.16 -14.59
C GLU A 117 -13.44 -18.98 -13.94
N VAL A 118 -12.38 -19.23 -14.70
CA VAL A 118 -10.99 -19.11 -14.24
C VAL A 118 -10.28 -18.03 -15.04
N ILE A 119 -9.78 -17.02 -14.35
CA ILE A 119 -8.98 -15.96 -14.93
C ILE A 119 -7.51 -16.35 -14.90
N PRO A 120 -6.78 -16.29 -16.05
CA PRO A 120 -5.34 -16.52 -16.09
C PRO A 120 -4.58 -15.54 -15.19
N ASN A 121 -3.44 -15.99 -14.68
CA ASN A 121 -2.57 -15.10 -13.89
C ASN A 121 -1.66 -14.30 -14.84
N TYR A 122 -1.82 -12.99 -14.84
CA TYR A 122 -0.99 -12.04 -15.62
C TYR A 122 0.21 -11.51 -14.83
N ASN A 123 0.25 -11.77 -13.51
CA ASN A 123 1.39 -11.34 -12.70
C ASN A 123 2.59 -12.25 -12.98
N PRO A 124 3.69 -11.73 -13.57
CA PRO A 124 4.88 -12.51 -13.84
C PRO A 124 5.67 -12.84 -12.57
N LEU A 125 5.34 -12.19 -11.46
CA LEU A 125 6.03 -12.37 -10.18
C LEU A 125 5.48 -13.60 -9.46
N VAL A 126 6.32 -14.61 -9.33
CA VAL A 126 6.03 -15.81 -8.53
C VAL A 126 6.96 -15.79 -7.32
N PHE A 127 6.39 -15.82 -6.14
CA PHE A 127 7.10 -15.82 -4.87
C PHE A 127 6.97 -17.17 -4.17
N ASN A 128 8.08 -17.89 -4.07
CA ASN A 128 8.14 -19.16 -3.33
C ASN A 128 8.60 -18.96 -1.88
N ASN A 129 9.25 -17.84 -1.62
CA ASN A 129 9.78 -17.46 -0.32
C ASN A 129 9.88 -15.93 -0.20
N PRO A 130 10.06 -15.39 1.00
CA PRO A 130 10.11 -13.93 1.21
C PRO A 130 11.33 -13.25 0.58
N GLN A 131 12.45 -13.96 0.36
CA GLN A 131 13.63 -13.42 -0.31
C GLN A 131 13.35 -13.13 -1.78
N ASP A 132 12.46 -13.91 -2.41
CA ASP A 132 12.03 -13.64 -3.79
C ASP A 132 11.43 -12.24 -3.93
N ILE A 133 10.63 -11.80 -2.97
CA ILE A 133 10.05 -10.46 -2.98
C ILE A 133 11.16 -9.40 -2.92
N LEU A 134 12.09 -9.54 -1.98
CA LEU A 134 13.18 -8.57 -1.80
C LEU A 134 14.14 -8.51 -2.99
N SER A 135 14.31 -9.60 -3.74
CA SER A 135 15.24 -9.69 -4.87
C SER A 135 14.61 -9.40 -6.22
N LYS A 136 13.32 -9.75 -6.42
CA LYS A 136 12.63 -9.64 -7.71
C LYS A 136 11.75 -8.40 -7.83
N VAL A 137 11.25 -7.86 -6.70
CA VAL A 137 10.41 -6.66 -6.68
C VAL A 137 11.27 -5.44 -6.45
N TRP A 138 11.83 -4.89 -7.54
CA TRP A 138 12.73 -3.74 -7.48
C TRP A 138 12.11 -2.50 -6.82
N TYR A 139 10.78 -2.38 -6.89
CA TYR A 139 10.00 -1.28 -6.33
C TYR A 139 9.49 -1.54 -4.89
N PHE A 140 9.94 -2.60 -4.22
CA PHE A 140 9.40 -3.06 -2.94
C PHE A 140 9.45 -2.00 -1.84
N LYS A 141 10.52 -1.19 -1.77
CA LYS A 141 10.66 -0.15 -0.74
C LYS A 141 9.65 0.97 -0.93
N ASP A 142 9.48 1.48 -2.15
CA ASP A 142 8.48 2.51 -2.47
C ASP A 142 7.06 1.97 -2.28
N TRP A 143 6.81 0.74 -2.71
CA TRP A 143 5.57 0.03 -2.45
C TRP A 143 5.28 -0.07 -0.93
N PHE A 144 6.30 -0.41 -0.14
CA PHE A 144 6.15 -0.53 1.31
C PHE A 144 5.78 0.81 1.96
N VAL A 145 6.31 1.93 1.50
CA VAL A 145 5.88 3.25 1.98
C VAL A 145 4.38 3.47 1.73
N GLY A 146 3.89 3.16 0.54
CA GLY A 146 2.45 3.23 0.23
C GLY A 146 1.60 2.32 1.12
N SER A 147 2.06 1.09 1.34
CA SER A 147 1.44 0.15 2.26
C SER A 147 1.42 0.65 3.71
N VAL A 148 2.48 1.33 4.16
CA VAL A 148 2.54 1.96 5.48
C VAL A 148 1.60 3.15 5.59
N VAL A 149 1.43 3.94 4.53
CA VAL A 149 0.42 5.02 4.53
C VAL A 149 -0.98 4.45 4.79
N ALA A 150 -1.31 3.30 4.20
CA ALA A 150 -2.56 2.60 4.43
C ALA A 150 -2.62 1.92 5.82
N GLU A 151 -1.74 0.97 6.08
CA GLU A 151 -1.87 -0.04 7.14
C GLU A 151 -0.85 0.13 8.28
N GLY A 152 0.14 1.02 8.13
CA GLY A 152 1.17 1.24 9.14
C GLY A 152 0.69 2.07 10.31
N SER A 153 1.33 1.89 11.47
CA SER A 153 1.06 2.66 12.68
C SER A 153 2.35 3.08 13.37
N PHE A 154 2.55 4.38 13.48
CA PHE A 154 3.51 5.00 14.40
C PHE A 154 2.74 5.32 15.67
N PHE A 155 3.08 4.70 16.79
CA PHE A 155 2.28 4.80 18.00
C PHE A 155 3.10 5.18 19.23
N ILE A 156 2.45 5.94 20.12
CA ILE A 156 2.87 6.24 21.48
C ILE A 156 1.72 5.81 22.39
N GLN A 157 1.95 4.79 23.22
CA GLN A 157 0.92 4.25 24.11
C GLN A 157 0.92 4.96 25.46
N ALA A 158 -0.20 4.87 26.19
CA ALA A 158 -0.34 5.47 27.52
C ALA A 158 0.71 4.97 28.55
N ASN A 159 1.18 3.74 28.40
CA ASN A 159 2.27 3.15 29.20
C ASN A 159 3.67 3.60 28.74
N LYS A 160 3.75 4.63 27.89
CA LYS A 160 4.99 5.17 27.30
C LYS A 160 5.76 4.19 26.38
N GLU A 161 5.12 3.11 25.94
CA GLU A 161 5.69 2.29 24.88
C GLU A 161 5.54 3.03 23.55
N ILE A 162 6.68 3.28 22.88
CA ILE A 162 6.73 3.92 21.56
C ILE A 162 7.15 2.86 20.56
N GLY A 163 6.51 2.84 19.40
CA GLY A 163 6.84 1.83 18.41
C GLY A 163 6.26 2.08 17.02
N PHE A 164 6.57 1.16 16.14
CA PHE A 164 6.04 1.06 14.80
C PHE A 164 5.46 -0.33 14.59
N SER A 165 4.37 -0.41 13.87
CA SER A 165 3.81 -1.69 13.45
C SER A 165 3.14 -1.59 12.09
N VAL A 166 3.16 -2.71 11.36
CA VAL A 166 2.43 -2.90 10.11
C VAL A 166 1.83 -4.30 10.10
N GLY A 167 0.61 -4.42 9.62
CA GLY A 167 -0.10 -5.69 9.58
C GLY A 167 -0.85 -5.89 8.28
N GLN A 168 -1.06 -7.16 7.90
CA GLN A 168 -1.80 -7.53 6.71
C GLN A 168 -2.56 -8.84 6.94
N LYS A 169 -3.78 -8.92 6.40
CA LYS A 169 -4.55 -10.17 6.36
C LYS A 169 -4.07 -11.06 5.22
N GLY A 170 -3.97 -12.37 5.47
CA GLY A 170 -3.41 -13.30 4.49
C GLY A 170 -1.92 -13.02 4.23
N ASN A 171 -1.41 -13.31 3.06
CA ASN A 171 -0.09 -12.92 2.56
C ASN A 171 1.10 -13.08 3.54
N SER A 172 1.28 -14.30 4.10
CA SER A 172 2.38 -14.57 5.04
C SER A 172 3.75 -14.25 4.44
N ILE A 173 3.99 -14.67 3.18
CA ILE A 173 5.26 -14.45 2.47
C ILE A 173 5.58 -12.95 2.37
N LEU A 174 4.57 -12.11 2.11
CA LEU A 174 4.75 -10.66 2.04
C LEU A 174 5.12 -10.08 3.41
N MET A 175 4.47 -10.54 4.48
CA MET A 175 4.78 -10.10 5.84
C MET A 175 6.14 -10.59 6.31
N GLU A 176 6.56 -11.78 5.88
CA GLU A 176 7.91 -12.28 6.10
C GLU A 176 8.97 -11.47 5.32
N ALA A 177 8.66 -10.99 4.11
CA ALA A 177 9.55 -10.08 3.38
C ALA A 177 9.71 -8.74 4.12
N ILE A 178 8.64 -8.16 4.67
CA ILE A 178 8.70 -6.96 5.52
C ILE A 178 9.54 -7.26 6.79
N TYR A 179 9.35 -8.42 7.39
CA TYR A 179 10.16 -8.86 8.52
C TYR A 179 11.65 -8.93 8.15
N LEU A 180 11.99 -9.49 7.01
CA LEU A 180 13.38 -9.58 6.54
C LEU A 180 13.99 -8.22 6.19
N LEU A 181 13.19 -7.26 5.72
CA LEU A 181 13.63 -5.89 5.44
C LEU A 181 14.19 -5.22 6.71
N PHE A 182 13.50 -5.38 7.84
CA PHE A 182 13.87 -4.75 9.10
C PHE A 182 14.63 -5.68 10.06
N LYS A 183 14.46 -7.00 9.96
CA LYS A 183 14.98 -8.00 10.91
C LYS A 183 14.77 -7.56 12.36
N PRO A 184 13.52 -7.36 12.79
CA PRO A 184 13.23 -6.88 14.13
C PRO A 184 13.51 -7.95 15.19
N SER A 185 13.66 -7.49 16.43
CA SER A 185 13.92 -8.38 17.58
C SER A 185 12.76 -9.31 17.92
N ARG A 186 11.52 -8.85 17.65
CA ARG A 186 10.31 -9.64 17.88
C ARG A 186 9.94 -10.41 16.62
N LYS A 187 9.47 -11.65 16.78
CA LYS A 187 8.92 -12.45 15.69
C LYS A 187 7.62 -11.86 15.17
N ILE A 188 7.23 -12.24 13.96
CA ILE A 188 5.91 -11.94 13.42
C ILE A 188 4.84 -12.54 14.33
N TYR A 189 3.84 -11.74 14.68
CA TYR A 189 2.67 -12.20 15.40
C TYR A 189 1.55 -12.53 14.41
N TYR A 190 0.91 -13.67 14.60
CA TYR A 190 -0.27 -14.07 13.85
C TYR A 190 -1.50 -14.03 14.76
N SER A 191 -2.53 -13.29 14.35
CA SER A 191 -3.81 -13.23 15.02
C SER A 191 -4.79 -14.23 14.38
N GLU A 192 -5.09 -15.32 15.06
CA GLU A 192 -6.10 -16.29 14.61
C GLU A 192 -7.47 -15.66 14.42
N LYS A 193 -7.87 -14.79 15.35
CA LYS A 193 -9.16 -14.09 15.31
C LYS A 193 -9.33 -13.24 14.04
N ASN A 194 -8.28 -12.51 13.66
CA ASN A 194 -8.34 -11.55 12.55
C ASN A 194 -7.76 -12.13 11.26
N LYS A 195 -7.18 -13.34 11.28
CA LYS A 195 -6.43 -13.95 10.17
C LYS A 195 -5.37 -12.99 9.61
N ALA A 196 -4.67 -12.29 10.50
CA ALA A 196 -3.74 -11.22 10.16
C ALA A 196 -2.37 -11.44 10.78
N TYR A 197 -1.33 -11.11 10.02
CA TYR A 197 0.04 -11.06 10.47
C TYR A 197 0.40 -9.63 10.88
N LEU A 198 1.24 -9.48 11.90
CA LEU A 198 1.69 -8.21 12.44
C LEU A 198 3.20 -8.23 12.67
N VAL A 199 3.92 -7.28 12.07
CA VAL A 199 5.29 -6.94 12.42
C VAL A 199 5.25 -5.74 13.36
N ARG A 200 5.84 -5.84 14.56
CA ARG A 200 5.88 -4.80 15.58
C ARG A 200 7.30 -4.56 16.07
N MET A 201 7.70 -3.33 16.11
CA MET A 201 9.03 -2.86 16.50
C MET A 201 8.94 -1.87 17.65
N THR A 202 9.61 -2.16 18.78
CA THR A 202 9.65 -1.31 19.98
C THR A 202 11.01 -1.31 20.65
N ALA A 203 11.93 -2.22 20.26
CA ALA A 203 13.29 -2.21 20.77
C ALA A 203 14.07 -1.04 20.16
N VAL A 204 14.95 -0.41 20.95
CA VAL A 204 15.72 0.78 20.53
C VAL A 204 16.42 0.56 19.18
N LYS A 205 17.11 -0.58 19.02
CA LYS A 205 17.80 -0.91 17.77
C LYS A 205 16.87 -1.11 16.58
N ASP A 206 15.63 -1.57 16.83
CA ASP A 206 14.63 -1.77 15.75
C ASP A 206 14.01 -0.44 15.35
N ILE A 207 13.78 0.47 16.32
CA ILE A 207 13.28 1.82 16.06
C ILE A 207 14.28 2.61 15.23
N GLN A 208 15.59 2.47 15.48
CA GLN A 208 16.60 3.12 14.61
C GLN A 208 16.48 2.68 13.15
N LYS A 209 16.20 1.40 12.89
CA LYS A 209 16.01 0.92 11.51
C LYS A 209 14.76 1.53 10.85
N VAL A 210 13.68 1.77 11.62
CA VAL A 210 12.49 2.46 11.13
C VAL A 210 12.81 3.91 10.80
N ILE A 211 13.56 4.62 11.67
CA ILE A 211 14.00 5.99 11.40
C ILE A 211 14.89 6.01 10.15
N ASN A 212 15.85 5.10 10.05
CA ASN A 212 16.76 5.02 8.91
C ASN A 212 15.97 4.83 7.60
N PHE A 213 15.02 3.92 7.60
CA PHE A 213 14.18 3.66 6.44
C PHE A 213 13.40 4.90 5.99
N PHE A 214 12.67 5.56 6.89
CA PHE A 214 11.78 6.66 6.50
C PHE A 214 12.45 8.03 6.40
N SER A 215 13.65 8.22 6.99
CA SER A 215 14.32 9.52 7.01
C SER A 215 15.65 9.59 6.25
N PHE A 216 16.37 8.47 6.11
CA PHE A 216 17.72 8.49 5.55
C PHE A 216 17.89 7.68 4.26
N GLU A 217 16.94 6.80 3.93
CA GLU A 217 16.98 6.05 2.68
C GLU A 217 16.26 6.80 1.55
N ASN A 218 16.78 6.62 0.32
CA ASN A 218 16.22 7.28 -0.86
C ASN A 218 15.12 6.42 -1.48
N HIS A 219 13.89 6.60 -1.00
CA HIS A 219 12.66 6.04 -1.58
C HIS A 219 11.55 7.07 -1.46
N TYR A 220 10.33 6.73 -1.92
CA TYR A 220 9.21 7.66 -1.88
C TYR A 220 8.89 8.11 -0.44
N PRO A 221 8.62 9.41 -0.20
CA PRO A 221 8.37 9.89 1.16
C PRO A 221 6.97 9.51 1.67
N LEU A 222 6.82 9.47 3.00
CA LEU A 222 5.49 9.46 3.62
C LEU A 222 4.74 10.74 3.29
N ILE A 223 3.41 10.63 3.08
CA ILE A 223 2.53 11.77 2.78
C ILE A 223 1.32 11.81 3.71
N GLY A 224 0.57 12.91 3.68
CA GLY A 224 -0.69 13.10 4.39
C GLY A 224 -0.57 12.91 5.90
N LEU A 225 -1.65 12.46 6.52
CA LEU A 225 -1.71 12.21 7.97
C LEU A 225 -0.66 11.22 8.46
N LYS A 226 -0.21 10.30 7.61
CA LYS A 226 0.83 9.36 8.00
C LYS A 226 2.18 10.04 8.19
N LYS A 227 2.49 11.03 7.35
CA LYS A 227 3.69 11.88 7.55
C LYS A 227 3.60 12.66 8.86
N GLU A 228 2.45 13.27 9.13
CA GLU A 228 2.23 14.00 10.40
C GLU A 228 2.40 13.08 11.62
N SER A 229 1.81 11.87 11.55
CA SER A 229 1.95 10.87 12.61
C SER A 229 3.40 10.43 12.80
N TYR A 230 4.18 10.32 11.72
CA TYR A 230 5.59 9.99 11.79
C TYR A 230 6.41 11.10 12.45
N LEU A 231 6.17 12.37 12.09
CA LEU A 231 6.85 13.51 12.69
C LEU A 231 6.55 13.63 14.19
N ALA A 232 5.29 13.54 14.59
CA ALA A 232 4.90 13.53 16.00
C ALA A 232 5.50 12.34 16.77
N TRP A 233 5.64 11.19 16.12
CA TRP A 233 6.29 10.02 16.69
C TRP A 233 7.79 10.24 16.87
N LEU A 234 8.49 10.89 15.94
CA LEU A 234 9.91 11.28 16.09
C LEU A 234 10.10 12.20 17.30
N ASP A 235 9.23 13.18 17.47
CA ASP A 235 9.29 14.10 18.61
C ASP A 235 9.09 13.35 19.94
N GLY A 236 8.12 12.45 20.00
CA GLY A 236 7.94 11.58 21.18
C GLY A 236 9.14 10.67 21.48
N LEU A 237 9.86 10.22 20.45
CA LEU A 237 11.10 9.46 20.64
C LEU A 237 12.23 10.35 21.21
N LYS A 238 12.39 11.58 20.71
CA LYS A 238 13.40 12.56 21.20
C LYS A 238 13.19 12.87 22.68
N GLU A 239 11.93 12.98 23.12
CA GLU A 239 11.58 13.26 24.53
C GLU A 239 11.73 12.04 25.45
N SER A 240 11.71 10.84 24.92
CA SER A 240 11.79 9.61 25.71
C SER A 240 13.19 9.29 26.16
N ALA A 241 13.42 9.13 27.46
CA ALA A 241 14.71 8.72 28.01
C ALA A 241 15.24 7.42 27.41
N ARG A 242 14.35 6.53 26.98
CA ARG A 242 14.70 5.23 26.38
C ARG A 242 15.23 5.36 24.95
N TYR A 243 14.78 6.35 24.17
CA TYR A 243 15.04 6.44 22.74
C TYR A 243 15.84 7.69 22.34
N LYS A 244 16.11 8.62 23.26
CA LYS A 244 16.80 9.89 22.99
C LYS A 244 18.22 9.75 22.42
N SER A 245 18.84 8.57 22.56
CA SER A 245 20.19 8.29 22.02
C SER A 245 20.16 7.83 20.55
N LEU A 246 18.97 7.70 19.93
CA LEU A 246 18.86 7.37 18.53
C LEU A 246 19.34 8.52 17.65
N GLU A 247 19.71 8.19 16.41
CA GLU A 247 19.99 9.17 15.38
C GLU A 247 18.67 9.64 14.74
N PHE A 248 18.46 10.95 14.74
CA PHE A 248 17.28 11.59 14.18
C PHE A 248 17.64 12.41 12.94
N PRO A 249 16.69 12.59 11.99
CA PRO A 249 16.91 13.53 10.90
C PRO A 249 17.12 14.95 11.46
N LYS A 250 17.99 15.71 10.79
CA LYS A 250 18.15 17.14 11.07
C LYS A 250 16.90 17.86 10.55
N ASP A 251 16.43 18.84 11.30
CA ASP A 251 15.33 19.72 10.93
C ASP A 251 15.67 20.53 9.69
#